data_f39b16f8c1344b7abd69a59d89b02512
#
_entry.id   f39b16f8c1344b7abd69a59d89b02512
#
_cell.length_a   1.000
_cell.length_b   1.000
_cell.length_c   1.000
_cell.angle_alpha   90.00
_cell.angle_beta   90.00
_cell.angle_gamma   90.00
#
_symmetry.space_group_name_H-M   'P 1'
#
loop_
_entity.id
_entity.type
_entity.pdbx_description
1 polymer ?
#
loop_
_entity_poly.entity_id
_entity_poly.type
_entity_poly.pdbx_seq_one_letter_code
_entity_poly.pdbx_strand_id
1 'polypeptide(L)'
;MKSSRLQASRGVTLLEVLATMAVMLVGIAAVMMLVTQISASNRRTLTATQAQLIAERTLESIMSEGCTATPPCANLAPWDNRRTKVWQTAAGELRTVAPAAGVVAREYEVAVDIDSPSVGLPGSIENGAAGLPAVTRQLGGGLAGNVANVRVSVSWLERGRQGRQVVVMQTRMAP
;
A
#
# COMPACT_ATOMS: atom_id res chain seq x y z
N MET A 1 -25.49 -68.25 34.24
CA MET A 1 -25.02 -68.29 32.84
C MET A 1 -25.19 -66.91 32.21
N LYS A 2 -24.11 -66.21 31.96
CA LYS A 2 -24.10 -64.82 31.40
C LYS A 2 -23.90 -64.95 29.89
N SER A 3 -24.95 -64.70 29.10
CA SER A 3 -24.90 -64.72 27.67
C SER A 3 -24.16 -63.51 27.17
N SER A 4 -22.93 -63.64 26.69
CA SER A 4 -22.18 -62.62 25.99
C SER A 4 -22.75 -62.45 24.58
N ARG A 5 -23.45 -61.37 24.34
CA ARG A 5 -23.87 -60.97 22.98
C ARG A 5 -22.62 -60.61 22.19
N LEU A 6 -22.27 -61.41 21.22
CA LEU A 6 -21.29 -61.06 20.21
C LEU A 6 -21.82 -59.87 19.39
N GLN A 7 -21.28 -58.69 19.59
CA GLN A 7 -21.53 -57.54 18.71
C GLN A 7 -20.91 -57.84 17.35
N ALA A 8 -21.78 -58.04 16.38
CA ALA A 8 -21.34 -58.17 14.97
C ALA A 8 -20.65 -56.88 14.55
N SER A 9 -19.34 -56.92 14.29
CA SER A 9 -18.60 -55.84 13.69
C SER A 9 -19.14 -55.58 12.28
N ARG A 10 -19.83 -54.44 12.09
CA ARG A 10 -20.26 -54.00 10.78
C ARG A 10 -19.02 -53.58 10.01
N GLY A 11 -18.68 -54.26 8.93
CA GLY A 11 -17.64 -53.86 8.01
C GLY A 11 -18.02 -52.56 7.29
N VAL A 12 -17.05 -51.68 7.09
CA VAL A 12 -17.21 -50.43 6.32
C VAL A 12 -17.51 -50.78 4.87
N THR A 13 -18.53 -50.16 4.30
CA THR A 13 -18.88 -50.37 2.89
C THR A 13 -17.97 -49.55 1.97
N LEU A 14 -17.71 -50.03 0.76
CA LEU A 14 -16.93 -49.32 -0.25
C LEU A 14 -17.53 -47.94 -0.56
N LEU A 15 -18.85 -47.84 -0.53
CA LEU A 15 -19.59 -46.58 -0.75
C LEU A 15 -19.31 -45.54 0.37
N GLU A 16 -19.20 -46.01 1.63
CA GLU A 16 -18.92 -45.18 2.78
C GLU A 16 -17.49 -44.62 2.71
N VAL A 17 -16.53 -45.43 2.25
CA VAL A 17 -15.15 -44.97 2.03
C VAL A 17 -15.09 -43.92 0.90
N LEU A 18 -15.79 -44.14 -0.21
CA LEU A 18 -15.86 -43.18 -1.30
C LEU A 18 -16.53 -41.87 -0.89
N ALA A 19 -17.61 -41.95 -0.12
CA ALA A 19 -18.29 -40.75 0.39
C ALA A 19 -17.41 -39.96 1.34
N THR A 20 -16.70 -40.60 2.26
CA THR A 20 -15.77 -39.92 3.18
C THR A 20 -14.60 -39.31 2.44
N MET A 21 -14.04 -39.98 1.43
CA MET A 21 -12.98 -39.39 0.58
C MET A 21 -13.47 -38.17 -0.18
N ALA A 22 -14.68 -38.18 -0.75
CA ALA A 22 -15.25 -37.05 -1.45
C ALA A 22 -15.42 -35.83 -0.52
N VAL A 23 -15.96 -36.01 0.67
CA VAL A 23 -16.11 -34.95 1.68
C VAL A 23 -14.76 -34.41 2.10
N MET A 24 -13.77 -35.29 2.29
CA MET A 24 -12.41 -34.88 2.68
C MET A 24 -11.74 -34.06 1.59
N LEU A 25 -11.89 -34.42 0.32
CA LEU A 25 -11.36 -33.64 -0.81
C LEU A 25 -11.97 -32.24 -0.90
N VAL A 26 -13.29 -32.11 -0.72
CA VAL A 26 -13.97 -30.83 -0.67
C VAL A 26 -13.47 -29.98 0.50
N GLY A 27 -13.27 -30.59 1.68
CA GLY A 27 -12.72 -29.91 2.85
C GLY A 27 -11.30 -29.37 2.59
N ILE A 28 -10.43 -30.18 2.01
CA ILE A 28 -9.06 -29.78 1.66
C ILE A 28 -9.07 -28.63 0.64
N ALA A 29 -9.90 -28.71 -0.40
CA ALA A 29 -10.03 -27.66 -1.40
C ALA A 29 -10.47 -26.32 -0.79
N ALA A 30 -11.43 -26.34 0.13
CA ALA A 30 -11.90 -25.16 0.84
C ALA A 30 -10.79 -24.52 1.69
N VAL A 31 -10.01 -25.34 2.42
CA VAL A 31 -8.85 -24.85 3.21
C VAL A 31 -7.79 -24.23 2.32
N MET A 32 -7.47 -24.86 1.18
CA MET A 32 -6.49 -24.30 0.22
C MET A 32 -6.94 -22.94 -0.32
N MET A 33 -8.22 -22.77 -0.64
CA MET A 33 -8.78 -21.47 -1.04
C MET A 33 -8.60 -20.41 0.05
N LEU A 34 -8.91 -20.73 1.28
CA LEU A 34 -8.74 -19.83 2.42
C LEU A 34 -7.28 -19.40 2.61
N VAL A 35 -6.34 -20.33 2.56
CA VAL A 35 -4.91 -20.05 2.72
C VAL A 35 -4.41 -19.11 1.62
N THR A 36 -4.82 -19.31 0.37
CA THR A 36 -4.44 -18.43 -0.74
C THR A 36 -5.02 -17.03 -0.58
N GLN A 37 -6.26 -16.91 -0.12
CA GLN A 37 -6.92 -15.63 0.12
C GLN A 37 -6.28 -14.86 1.27
N ILE A 38 -5.97 -15.52 2.38
CA ILE A 38 -5.27 -14.93 3.52
C ILE A 38 -3.88 -14.44 3.11
N SER A 39 -3.13 -15.25 2.36
CA SER A 39 -1.80 -14.88 1.88
C SER A 39 -1.84 -13.65 0.96
N ALA A 40 -2.84 -13.55 0.09
CA ALA A 40 -3.03 -12.39 -0.77
C ALA A 40 -3.40 -11.13 0.04
N SER A 41 -4.28 -11.27 1.04
CA SER A 41 -4.65 -10.17 1.94
C SER A 41 -3.46 -9.65 2.74
N ASN A 42 -2.67 -10.55 3.35
CA ASN A 42 -1.49 -10.17 4.11
C ASN A 42 -0.47 -9.39 3.27
N ARG A 43 -0.22 -9.85 2.03
CA ARG A 43 0.69 -9.12 1.12
C ARG A 43 0.21 -7.71 0.84
N ARG A 44 -1.10 -7.50 0.63
CA ARG A 44 -1.68 -6.18 0.39
C ARG A 44 -1.50 -5.26 1.59
N THR A 45 -1.79 -5.76 2.78
CA THR A 45 -1.61 -4.98 4.02
C THR A 45 -0.16 -4.58 4.19
N LEU A 46 0.79 -5.50 4.05
CA LEU A 46 2.22 -5.22 4.16
C LEU A 46 2.68 -4.17 3.14
N THR A 47 2.18 -4.24 1.90
CA THR A 47 2.52 -3.27 0.87
C THR A 47 1.97 -1.88 1.18
N ALA A 48 0.73 -1.80 1.63
CA ALA A 48 0.10 -0.53 2.02
C ALA A 48 0.81 0.09 3.23
N THR A 49 1.13 -0.70 4.25
CA THR A 49 1.90 -0.25 5.42
C THR A 49 3.28 0.28 5.01
N GLN A 50 3.95 -0.41 4.09
CA GLN A 50 5.24 0.05 3.58
C GLN A 50 5.12 1.37 2.83
N ALA A 51 4.09 1.53 2.01
CA ALA A 51 3.81 2.80 1.31
C ALA A 51 3.54 3.93 2.30
N GLN A 52 2.82 3.65 3.39
CA GLN A 52 2.58 4.61 4.47
C GLN A 52 3.89 5.03 5.14
N LEU A 53 4.76 4.09 5.51
CA LEU A 53 6.06 4.41 6.11
C LEU A 53 6.95 5.25 5.19
N ILE A 54 6.92 5.01 3.88
CA ILE A 54 7.63 5.84 2.90
C ILE A 54 7.05 7.26 2.88
N ALA A 55 5.72 7.39 2.91
CA ALA A 55 5.05 8.69 2.94
C ALA A 55 5.38 9.46 4.23
N GLU A 56 5.30 8.81 5.38
CA GLU A 56 5.65 9.38 6.69
C GLU A 56 7.10 9.88 6.70
N ARG A 57 8.04 9.05 6.29
CA ARG A 57 9.46 9.43 6.25
C ARG A 57 9.72 10.61 5.32
N THR A 58 9.04 10.66 4.18
CA THR A 58 9.16 11.79 3.25
C THR A 58 8.58 13.06 3.87
N LEU A 59 7.42 12.95 4.51
CA LEU A 59 6.77 14.06 5.19
C LEU A 59 7.63 14.59 6.34
N GLU A 60 8.19 13.72 7.17
CA GLU A 60 9.10 14.07 8.26
C GLU A 60 10.35 14.79 7.73
N SER A 61 10.90 14.34 6.60
CA SER A 61 12.04 15.00 5.95
C SER A 61 11.69 16.43 5.56
N ILE A 62 10.51 16.67 4.99
CA ILE A 62 10.04 18.00 4.61
C ILE A 62 9.77 18.84 5.88
N MET A 63 9.13 18.27 6.88
CA MET A 63 8.84 18.96 8.14
C MET A 63 10.12 19.36 8.89
N SER A 64 11.16 18.55 8.79
CA SER A 64 12.46 18.85 9.43
C SER A 64 13.17 20.07 8.83
N GLU A 65 12.86 20.44 7.59
CA GLU A 65 13.39 21.66 6.97
C GLU A 65 12.72 22.93 7.51
N GLY A 66 11.54 22.79 8.11
CA GLY A 66 10.75 23.91 8.59
C GLY A 66 10.22 24.81 7.47
N CYS A 67 9.61 25.91 7.86
CA CYS A 67 9.09 26.93 6.95
C CYS A 67 9.82 28.25 7.17
N THR A 68 10.32 28.86 6.10
CA THR A 68 10.87 30.22 6.18
C THR A 68 9.77 31.24 6.46
N ALA A 69 10.09 32.32 7.21
CA ALA A 69 9.12 33.36 7.53
C ALA A 69 8.87 34.30 6.35
N THR A 70 9.93 34.62 5.57
CA THR A 70 9.88 35.61 4.49
C THR A 70 10.76 35.17 3.31
N PRO A 71 10.19 34.88 2.13
CA PRO A 71 8.75 34.66 1.88
C PRO A 71 8.25 33.41 2.59
N PRO A 72 6.95 33.34 2.97
CA PRO A 72 6.43 32.22 3.72
C PRO A 72 6.66 30.87 3.03
N CYS A 73 7.38 29.98 3.69
CA CYS A 73 7.66 28.60 3.23
C CYS A 73 8.33 28.49 1.84
N ALA A 74 9.02 29.54 1.37
CA ALA A 74 9.65 29.53 0.06
C ALA A 74 10.78 28.50 -0.07
N ASN A 75 11.40 28.10 1.04
CA ASN A 75 12.41 27.04 1.09
C ASN A 75 11.88 25.67 0.69
N LEU A 76 10.58 25.46 0.71
CA LEU A 76 9.95 24.19 0.33
C LEU A 76 9.74 24.04 -1.19
N ALA A 77 9.99 25.11 -1.98
CA ALA A 77 9.84 25.07 -3.45
C ALA A 77 10.58 23.90 -4.15
N PRO A 78 11.77 23.45 -3.72
CA PRO A 78 12.44 22.29 -4.35
C PRO A 78 11.71 20.96 -4.16
N TRP A 79 10.76 20.90 -3.23
CA TRP A 79 9.94 19.72 -2.98
C TRP A 79 8.67 19.70 -3.81
N ASP A 80 8.21 20.86 -4.28
CA ASP A 80 6.99 20.94 -5.06
C ASP A 80 7.13 20.21 -6.40
N ASN A 81 6.07 19.48 -6.77
CA ASN A 81 6.03 18.66 -7.98
C ASN A 81 7.16 17.61 -8.08
N ARG A 82 7.86 17.31 -6.99
CA ARG A 82 8.92 16.33 -6.98
C ARG A 82 8.36 14.91 -7.08
N ARG A 83 8.90 14.14 -8.02
CA ARG A 83 8.59 12.71 -8.19
C ARG A 83 9.86 11.90 -8.05
N THR A 84 9.82 10.90 -7.21
CA THR A 84 10.94 9.98 -7.00
C THR A 84 10.44 8.55 -6.98
N LYS A 85 11.31 7.63 -7.35
CA LYS A 85 11.03 6.20 -7.26
C LYS A 85 11.84 5.59 -6.14
N VAL A 86 11.19 4.70 -5.40
CA VAL A 86 11.80 3.91 -4.32
C VAL A 86 11.51 2.45 -4.59
N TRP A 87 12.53 1.61 -4.49
CA TRP A 87 12.40 0.18 -4.71
C TRP A 87 12.59 -0.57 -3.39
N GLN A 88 11.66 -1.45 -3.09
CA GLN A 88 11.77 -2.37 -1.97
C GLN A 88 12.27 -3.73 -2.47
N THR A 89 13.41 -4.16 -1.96
CA THR A 89 13.97 -5.48 -2.25
C THR A 89 13.17 -6.60 -1.55
N ALA A 90 13.42 -7.85 -1.94
CA ALA A 90 12.83 -9.01 -1.28
C ALA A 90 13.21 -9.12 0.21
N ALA A 91 14.33 -8.54 0.61
CA ALA A 91 14.77 -8.46 2.01
C ALA A 91 14.11 -7.30 2.80
N GLY A 92 13.23 -6.50 2.14
CA GLY A 92 12.57 -5.36 2.77
C GLY A 92 13.35 -4.05 2.75
N GLU A 93 14.57 -4.06 2.19
CA GLU A 93 15.41 -2.87 2.10
C GLU A 93 14.88 -1.89 1.05
N LEU A 94 14.85 -0.59 1.39
CA LEU A 94 14.45 0.49 0.49
C LEU A 94 15.68 1.09 -0.19
N ARG A 95 15.61 1.22 -1.50
CA ARG A 95 16.66 1.82 -2.35
C ARG A 95 16.08 2.86 -3.28
N THR A 96 16.82 3.93 -3.52
CA THR A 96 16.48 4.98 -4.48
C THR A 96 17.03 4.69 -5.89
N VAL A 97 17.88 3.68 -6.01
CA VAL A 97 18.45 3.24 -7.27
C VAL A 97 17.68 2.02 -7.76
N ALA A 98 17.35 2.01 -9.06
CA ALA A 98 16.67 0.89 -9.67
C ALA A 98 17.50 -0.41 -9.51
N PRO A 99 16.86 -1.54 -9.19
CA PRO A 99 17.55 -2.81 -9.08
C PRO A 99 18.09 -3.25 -10.44
N ALA A 100 19.15 -4.07 -10.43
CA ALA A 100 19.68 -4.69 -11.64
C ALA A 100 18.62 -5.56 -12.34
N ALA A 101 18.77 -5.76 -13.64
CA ALA A 101 17.88 -6.60 -14.42
C ALA A 101 17.78 -8.01 -13.80
N GLY A 102 16.55 -8.53 -13.65
CA GLY A 102 16.29 -9.85 -13.05
C GLY A 102 16.15 -9.86 -11.53
N VAL A 103 16.42 -8.76 -10.84
CA VAL A 103 16.19 -8.65 -9.39
C VAL A 103 14.74 -8.31 -9.12
N VAL A 104 14.08 -9.14 -8.30
CA VAL A 104 12.70 -8.90 -7.88
C VAL A 104 12.68 -7.79 -6.84
N ALA A 105 12.08 -6.66 -7.20
CA ALA A 105 11.84 -5.57 -6.28
C ALA A 105 10.47 -4.94 -6.57
N ARG A 106 9.88 -4.32 -5.57
CA ARG A 106 8.63 -3.58 -5.70
C ARG A 106 8.94 -2.10 -5.87
N GLU A 107 8.41 -1.50 -6.92
CA GLU A 107 8.54 -0.08 -7.18
C GLU A 107 7.40 0.68 -6.50
N TYR A 108 7.77 1.73 -5.77
CA TYR A 108 6.89 2.77 -5.27
C TYR A 108 7.25 4.09 -5.94
N GLU A 109 6.26 4.84 -6.36
CA GLU A 109 6.44 6.21 -6.82
C GLU A 109 5.95 7.15 -5.74
N VAL A 110 6.83 8.05 -5.31
CA VAL A 110 6.58 9.08 -4.31
C VAL A 110 6.42 10.40 -5.05
N ALA A 111 5.30 11.05 -4.84
CA ALA A 111 5.01 12.37 -5.40
C ALA A 111 4.70 13.34 -4.26
N VAL A 112 5.32 14.51 -4.30
CA VAL A 112 5.16 15.58 -3.34
C VAL A 112 4.52 16.78 -4.02
N ASP A 113 3.55 17.35 -3.36
CA ASP A 113 2.81 18.53 -3.80
C ASP A 113 2.73 19.54 -2.65
N ILE A 114 3.16 20.77 -2.89
CA ILE A 114 3.24 21.82 -1.87
C ILE A 114 2.52 23.05 -2.37
N ASP A 115 1.52 23.48 -1.61
CA ASP A 115 0.83 24.73 -1.84
C ASP A 115 1.08 25.70 -0.72
N SER A 116 1.64 26.83 -1.06
CA SER A 116 1.82 27.96 -0.17
C SER A 116 1.65 29.27 -0.92
N PRO A 117 1.57 30.42 -0.24
CA PRO A 117 1.58 31.73 -0.90
C PRO A 117 2.81 31.96 -1.79
N SER A 118 3.91 31.27 -1.52
CA SER A 118 5.20 31.47 -2.18
C SER A 118 5.62 30.33 -3.09
N VAL A 119 4.96 29.16 -2.98
CA VAL A 119 5.26 27.96 -3.74
C VAL A 119 4.02 27.56 -4.51
N GLY A 120 4.19 27.26 -5.72
CA GLY A 120 3.32 26.87 -6.79
C GLY A 120 1.84 26.64 -6.51
N LEU A 121 1.08 26.86 -7.51
CA LEU A 121 -0.35 26.67 -7.57
C LEU A 121 -0.68 25.96 -8.85
N PRO A 122 -1.71 25.31 -8.83
CA PRO A 122 -2.01 23.94 -8.49
C PRO A 122 -1.02 23.00 -9.18
N GLY A 123 -0.45 22.10 -8.45
CA GLY A 123 0.50 21.12 -8.98
C GLY A 123 -0.13 20.16 -9.97
N SER A 124 0.67 19.70 -10.92
CA SER A 124 0.29 18.66 -11.90
C SER A 124 0.10 17.28 -11.27
N ILE A 125 0.51 17.12 -10.02
CA ILE A 125 0.44 15.84 -9.28
C ILE A 125 -0.99 15.43 -8.98
N GLU A 126 -1.89 16.39 -8.87
CA GLU A 126 -3.30 16.13 -8.58
C GLU A 126 -3.99 15.32 -9.66
N ASN A 127 -3.62 15.55 -10.89
CA ASN A 127 -4.15 14.82 -12.05
C ASN A 127 -3.49 13.45 -12.22
N GLY A 128 -2.51 13.12 -11.39
CA GLY A 128 -1.68 11.95 -11.57
C GLY A 128 -0.73 12.10 -12.77
N ALA A 129 0.35 11.33 -12.81
CA ALA A 129 1.07 11.10 -14.05
C ALA A 129 0.27 10.11 -14.92
N ALA A 130 0.58 10.05 -16.21
CA ALA A 130 -0.03 9.05 -17.10
C ALA A 130 0.03 7.65 -16.45
N GLY A 131 -1.13 7.04 -16.21
CA GLY A 131 -1.26 5.75 -15.53
C GLY A 131 -1.28 5.78 -14.00
N LEU A 132 -1.17 6.95 -13.36
CA LEU A 132 -1.37 7.10 -11.93
C LEU A 132 -2.83 7.48 -11.63
N PRO A 133 -3.41 7.00 -10.51
CA PRO A 133 -4.73 7.45 -10.10
C PRO A 133 -4.68 8.95 -9.81
N ALA A 134 -5.69 9.66 -10.31
CA ALA A 134 -5.92 11.03 -9.91
C ALA A 134 -6.14 11.06 -8.38
N VAL A 135 -5.43 11.91 -7.70
CA VAL A 135 -5.63 12.12 -6.27
C VAL A 135 -6.42 13.39 -6.13
N THR A 136 -7.70 13.26 -5.84
CA THR A 136 -8.59 14.41 -5.70
C THR A 136 -8.07 15.28 -4.57
N ARG A 137 -7.71 16.49 -4.90
CA ARG A 137 -7.35 17.52 -3.96
C ARG A 137 -8.54 18.45 -3.77
N GLN A 138 -8.97 18.56 -2.56
CA GLN A 138 -9.77 19.70 -2.14
C GLN A 138 -9.12 20.28 -0.90
N LEU A 139 -8.07 21.00 -1.12
CA LEU A 139 -7.65 21.98 -0.16
C LEU A 139 -8.63 23.14 -0.34
N GLY A 140 -9.49 23.34 0.66
CA GLY A 140 -10.50 24.39 0.63
C GLY A 140 -9.90 25.66 0.06
N GLY A 141 -10.50 26.16 -1.00
CA GLY A 141 -9.96 27.23 -1.82
C GLY A 141 -9.57 28.43 -0.97
N GLY A 142 -8.36 28.84 -1.12
CA GLY A 142 -7.85 30.06 -0.51
C GLY A 142 -6.48 29.83 0.11
N LEU A 143 -5.57 30.63 -0.30
CA LEU A 143 -4.30 30.88 0.36
C LEU A 143 -4.61 31.49 1.73
N ALA A 144 -4.94 30.64 2.69
CA ALA A 144 -5.24 31.10 4.04
C ALA A 144 -3.95 31.39 4.79
N GLY A 145 -3.50 32.63 4.71
CA GLY A 145 -2.37 33.13 5.50
C GLY A 145 -1.01 32.58 5.04
N ASN A 146 -0.07 32.49 5.97
CA ASN A 146 1.32 32.04 5.72
C ASN A 146 1.50 30.53 5.89
N VAL A 147 0.47 29.73 5.58
CA VAL A 147 0.48 28.28 5.80
C VAL A 147 0.77 27.55 4.49
N ALA A 148 1.71 26.63 4.52
CA ALA A 148 1.94 25.68 3.45
C ALA A 148 1.16 24.38 3.71
N ASN A 149 0.47 23.89 2.69
CA ASN A 149 -0.10 22.55 2.68
C ASN A 149 0.89 21.63 1.98
N VAL A 150 1.35 20.61 2.68
CA VAL A 150 2.29 19.62 2.17
C VAL A 150 1.54 18.31 2.01
N ARG A 151 1.61 17.72 0.84
CA ARG A 151 0.98 16.46 0.50
C ARG A 151 1.98 15.51 -0.11
N VAL A 152 2.04 14.31 0.43
CA VAL A 152 2.87 13.23 -0.07
C VAL A 152 1.96 12.09 -0.50
N SER A 153 2.10 11.67 -1.76
CA SER A 153 1.39 10.52 -2.33
C SER A 153 2.38 9.44 -2.69
N VAL A 154 2.13 8.23 -2.22
CA VAL A 154 2.92 7.05 -2.55
C VAL A 154 2.04 6.06 -3.31
N SER A 155 2.43 5.72 -4.53
CA SER A 155 1.64 4.83 -5.38
C SER A 155 2.46 3.63 -5.85
N TRP A 156 1.79 2.50 -6.05
CA TRP A 156 2.39 1.23 -6.49
C TRP A 156 1.42 0.40 -7.32
N LEU A 157 1.95 -0.56 -8.07
CA LEU A 157 1.16 -1.56 -8.77
C LEU A 157 0.98 -2.79 -7.87
N GLU A 158 -0.28 -3.23 -7.73
CA GLU A 158 -0.62 -4.43 -6.99
C GLU A 158 -1.08 -5.55 -7.94
N ARG A 159 -0.54 -6.76 -7.76
CA ARG A 159 -0.94 -7.91 -8.57
C ARG A 159 -2.43 -8.23 -8.38
N GLY A 160 -3.14 -8.39 -9.48
CA GLY A 160 -4.57 -8.72 -9.47
C GLY A 160 -5.50 -7.56 -9.19
N ARG A 161 -5.00 -6.32 -9.25
CA ARG A 161 -5.83 -5.11 -9.27
C ARG A 161 -5.58 -4.31 -10.53
N GLN A 162 -6.63 -3.68 -11.02
CA GLN A 162 -6.52 -2.70 -12.10
C GLN A 162 -6.08 -1.35 -11.51
N GLY A 163 -5.12 -0.71 -12.16
CA GLY A 163 -4.58 0.58 -11.76
C GLY A 163 -3.59 0.52 -10.59
N ARG A 164 -3.03 1.68 -10.28
CA ARG A 164 -2.11 1.85 -9.16
C ARG A 164 -2.92 2.06 -7.87
N GLN A 165 -2.41 1.51 -6.79
CA GLN A 165 -2.89 1.81 -5.45
C GLN A 165 -2.15 3.05 -4.96
N VAL A 166 -2.77 3.84 -4.09
CA VAL A 166 -2.16 5.07 -3.56
C VAL A 166 -2.45 5.21 -2.07
N VAL A 167 -1.45 5.68 -1.33
CA VAL A 167 -1.57 6.22 0.02
C VAL A 167 -1.22 7.69 -0.04
N VAL A 168 -2.03 8.53 0.58
CA VAL A 168 -1.82 9.98 0.64
C VAL A 168 -1.73 10.41 2.10
N MET A 169 -0.70 11.18 2.41
CA MET A 169 -0.54 11.86 3.68
C MET A 169 -0.44 13.36 3.46
N GLN A 170 -1.00 14.13 4.38
CA GLN A 170 -1.04 15.56 4.27
C GLN A 170 -0.84 16.21 5.62
N THR A 171 -0.08 17.32 5.62
CA THR A 171 0.11 18.16 6.80
C THR A 171 0.09 19.64 6.43
N ARG A 172 0.02 20.49 7.45
CA ARG A 172 0.13 21.94 7.31
C ARG A 172 1.34 22.40 8.09
N MET A 173 2.10 23.28 7.47
CA MET A 173 3.27 23.91 8.06
C MET A 173 3.09 25.42 8.08
N ALA A 174 3.51 26.05 9.15
CA ALA A 174 3.55 27.50 9.30
C ALA A 174 4.98 27.95 9.62
N PRO A 175 5.37 29.19 9.27
CA PRO A 175 6.65 29.79 9.65
C PRO A 175 6.83 29.85 11.16
#